data_1b49ce1e31700fbf94ac7c4d615114c2
#
_entry.id   1b49ce1e31700fbf94ac7c4d615114c2
#
_cell.length_a   1.000
_cell.length_b   1.000
_cell.length_c   1.000
_cell.angle_alpha   90.00
_cell.angle_beta   90.00
_cell.angle_gamma   90.00
#
_symmetry.space_group_name_H-M   'P 1'
#
loop_
_entity.id
_entity.type
_entity.pdbx_description
1 polymer ?
#
loop_
_entity_poly.entity_id
_entity_poly.type
_entity_poly.pdbx_seq_one_letter_code
_entity_poly.pdbx_strand_id
1 'polypeptide(L)'
;MASNDEGYARQVSVLVVTDERFLDHRPGRRHPERPARLEAVWSGLKSAGLEDALVCREPRPAADEDLLRCHPSAHLAALVEIDTAGGGLVDADTVMSPGSWLAAR
;
A
#
# COMPACT_ATOMS: atom_id res chain seq x y z
N MET A 1 -27.23 -24.01 -17.13
CA MET A 1 -25.94 -24.64 -16.92
C MET A 1 -25.15 -23.89 -15.89
N ALA A 2 -25.15 -24.43 -14.69
CA ALA A 2 -24.42 -23.86 -13.57
C ALA A 2 -22.92 -23.77 -13.84
N SER A 3 -22.39 -24.68 -14.66
CA SER A 3 -20.96 -24.73 -15.00
C SER A 3 -20.44 -23.48 -15.70
N ASN A 4 -21.26 -22.81 -16.51
CA ASN A 4 -20.84 -21.57 -17.18
C ASN A 4 -20.69 -20.41 -16.20
N ASP A 5 -21.61 -20.31 -15.25
CA ASP A 5 -21.55 -19.27 -14.22
C ASP A 5 -20.37 -19.50 -13.28
N GLU A 6 -20.14 -20.76 -12.91
CA GLU A 6 -18.99 -21.10 -12.08
C GLU A 6 -17.67 -20.81 -12.79
N GLY A 7 -17.56 -21.15 -14.08
CA GLY A 7 -16.38 -20.88 -14.87
C GLY A 7 -16.13 -19.38 -15.03
N TYR A 8 -17.16 -18.60 -15.25
CA TYR A 8 -17.06 -17.15 -15.31
C TYR A 8 -16.63 -16.56 -13.98
N ALA A 9 -17.25 -16.99 -12.88
CA ALA A 9 -16.89 -16.51 -11.54
C ALA A 9 -15.42 -16.82 -11.18
N ARG A 10 -14.89 -17.97 -11.60
CA ARG A 10 -13.49 -18.34 -11.37
C ARG A 10 -12.51 -17.52 -12.20
N GLN A 11 -12.97 -16.97 -13.35
CA GLN A 11 -12.15 -16.12 -14.18
C GLN A 11 -12.05 -14.69 -13.62
N VAL A 12 -13.00 -14.29 -12.78
CA VAL A 12 -12.99 -12.98 -12.14
C VAL A 12 -12.09 -13.06 -10.92
N SER A 13 -10.98 -12.35 -10.99
CA SER A 13 -10.03 -12.27 -9.90
C SER A 13 -9.57 -10.82 -9.71
N VAL A 14 -9.08 -10.53 -8.53
CA VAL A 14 -8.56 -9.22 -8.17
C VAL A 14 -7.06 -9.31 -8.02
N LEU A 15 -6.35 -8.47 -8.74
CA LEU A 15 -4.90 -8.32 -8.56
C LEU A 15 -4.66 -7.50 -7.30
N VAL A 16 -3.88 -8.06 -6.38
CA VAL A 16 -3.47 -7.38 -5.16
C VAL A 16 -1.96 -7.27 -5.17
N VAL A 17 -1.48 -6.04 -5.13
CA VAL A 17 -0.06 -5.78 -4.97
C VAL A 17 0.20 -5.56 -3.49
N THR A 18 1.04 -6.39 -2.90
CA THR A 18 1.29 -6.37 -1.46
C THR A 18 2.72 -6.78 -1.14
N ASP A 19 3.24 -6.25 -0.03
CA ASP A 19 4.58 -6.53 0.44
C ASP A 19 4.67 -6.20 1.93
N GLU A 20 5.53 -6.91 2.66
CA GLU A 20 5.77 -6.64 4.07
C GLU A 20 6.31 -5.22 4.33
N ARG A 21 6.98 -4.65 3.35
CA ARG A 21 7.51 -3.27 3.46
C ARG A 21 6.43 -2.22 3.65
N PHE A 22 5.18 -2.52 3.28
CA PHE A 22 4.07 -1.60 3.54
C PHE A 22 3.81 -1.44 5.04
N LEU A 23 4.19 -2.42 5.84
CA LEU A 23 4.10 -2.37 7.30
C LEU A 23 5.17 -1.45 7.93
N ASP A 24 6.15 -1.01 7.16
CA ASP A 24 7.20 -0.11 7.62
C ASP A 24 6.75 1.35 7.68
N HIS A 25 5.58 1.65 7.15
CA HIS A 25 4.95 2.94 7.38
C HIS A 25 4.31 2.95 8.77
N ARG A 26 4.98 3.60 9.72
CA ARG A 26 4.61 3.58 11.15
C ARG A 26 4.54 5.00 11.71
N PRO A 27 3.46 5.73 11.43
CA PRO A 27 3.37 7.15 11.83
C PRO A 27 3.20 7.38 13.34
N GLY A 28 2.95 6.33 14.12
CA GLY A 28 2.83 6.40 15.56
C GLY A 28 1.68 5.57 16.11
N ARG A 29 1.79 5.18 17.38
CA ARG A 29 0.82 4.25 18.01
C ARG A 29 -0.62 4.77 18.02
N ARG A 30 -0.76 6.10 18.16
CA ARG A 30 -2.07 6.76 18.26
C ARG A 30 -2.58 7.26 16.92
N HIS A 31 -1.77 7.12 15.87
CA HIS A 31 -2.18 7.54 14.55
C HIS A 31 -3.15 6.52 13.95
N PRO A 32 -4.25 6.96 13.32
CA PRO A 32 -5.19 6.03 12.67
C PRO A 32 -4.55 5.25 11.51
N GLU A 33 -3.59 5.85 10.81
CA GLU A 33 -2.77 5.18 9.80
C GLU A 33 -1.68 4.37 10.51
N ARG A 34 -1.84 3.06 10.58
CA ARG A 34 -0.90 2.17 11.27
C ARG A 34 -0.87 0.79 10.65
N PRO A 35 0.22 0.02 10.82
CA PRO A 35 0.35 -1.31 10.22
C PRO A 35 -0.79 -2.27 10.53
N ALA A 36 -1.38 -2.16 11.73
CA ALA A 36 -2.51 -2.99 12.13
C ALA A 36 -3.71 -2.90 11.18
N ARG A 37 -3.87 -1.80 10.45
CA ARG A 37 -4.94 -1.67 9.45
C ARG A 37 -4.77 -2.68 8.32
N LEU A 38 -3.56 -2.87 7.82
CA LEU A 38 -3.28 -3.84 6.76
C LEU A 38 -3.50 -5.27 7.26
N GLU A 39 -3.09 -5.56 8.48
CA GLU A 39 -3.33 -6.86 9.08
C GLU A 39 -4.84 -7.13 9.22
N ALA A 40 -5.61 -6.12 9.60
CA ALA A 40 -7.07 -6.23 9.69
C ALA A 40 -7.71 -6.48 8.32
N VAL A 41 -7.23 -5.83 7.27
CA VAL A 41 -7.71 -6.05 5.89
C VAL A 41 -7.50 -7.52 5.49
N TRP A 42 -6.30 -8.04 5.68
CA TRP A 42 -6.00 -9.44 5.34
C TRP A 42 -6.82 -10.41 6.18
N SER A 43 -6.97 -10.15 7.46
CA SER A 43 -7.80 -10.96 8.34
C SER A 43 -9.25 -10.98 7.87
N GLY A 44 -9.77 -9.83 7.46
CA GLY A 44 -11.13 -9.72 6.91
C GLY A 44 -11.32 -10.50 5.63
N LEU A 45 -10.37 -10.40 4.70
CA LEU A 45 -10.40 -11.15 3.44
C LEU A 45 -10.39 -12.66 3.68
N LYS A 46 -9.57 -13.12 4.60
CA LYS A 46 -9.49 -14.51 4.99
C LYS A 46 -10.80 -15.00 5.61
N SER A 47 -11.34 -14.22 6.57
CA SER A 47 -12.60 -14.57 7.22
C SER A 47 -13.77 -14.61 6.26
N ALA A 48 -13.75 -13.79 5.22
CA ALA A 48 -14.79 -13.77 4.18
C ALA A 48 -14.60 -14.87 3.13
N GLY A 49 -13.52 -15.64 3.20
CA GLY A 49 -13.26 -16.73 2.24
C GLY A 49 -12.90 -16.22 0.85
N LEU A 50 -12.31 -15.03 0.74
CA LEU A 50 -12.02 -14.39 -0.54
C LEU A 50 -10.59 -14.64 -1.05
N GLU A 51 -9.77 -15.38 -0.33
CA GLU A 51 -8.37 -15.59 -0.70
C GLU A 51 -8.21 -16.19 -2.10
N ASP A 52 -9.08 -17.10 -2.49
CA ASP A 52 -9.02 -17.74 -3.80
C ASP A 52 -9.36 -16.80 -4.96
N ALA A 53 -9.98 -15.66 -4.67
CA ALA A 53 -10.30 -14.65 -5.68
C ALA A 53 -9.15 -13.65 -5.88
N LEU A 54 -8.06 -13.78 -5.12
CA LEU A 54 -6.95 -12.83 -5.13
C LEU A 54 -5.75 -13.39 -5.89
N VAL A 55 -5.17 -12.56 -6.73
CA VAL A 55 -3.87 -12.83 -7.36
C VAL A 55 -2.88 -11.84 -6.77
N CYS A 56 -1.97 -12.33 -5.93
CA CYS A 56 -1.03 -11.48 -5.22
C CYS A 56 0.28 -11.36 -5.99
N ARG A 57 0.82 -10.16 -6.04
CA ARG A 57 2.10 -9.85 -6.68
C ARG A 57 2.91 -8.92 -5.79
N GLU A 58 4.22 -9.04 -5.88
CA GLU A 58 5.12 -8.11 -5.24
C GLU A 58 5.16 -6.79 -6.02
N PRO A 59 5.24 -5.66 -5.31
CA PRO A 59 5.42 -4.37 -5.95
C PRO A 59 6.87 -4.17 -6.38
N ARG A 60 7.05 -3.24 -7.30
CA ARG A 60 8.35 -2.63 -7.55
C ARG A 60 8.25 -1.15 -7.23
N PRO A 61 9.30 -0.52 -6.70
CA PRO A 61 9.28 0.92 -6.47
C PRO A 61 9.00 1.67 -7.78
N ALA A 62 8.13 2.66 -7.71
CA ALA A 62 7.83 3.51 -8.86
C ALA A 62 9.05 4.33 -9.24
N ALA A 63 9.31 4.48 -10.53
CA ALA A 63 10.34 5.37 -11.02
C ALA A 63 9.93 6.83 -10.79
N ASP A 64 10.91 7.72 -10.60
CA ASP A 64 10.62 9.14 -10.38
C ASP A 64 9.81 9.74 -11.51
N GLU A 65 10.08 9.34 -12.76
CA GLU A 65 9.33 9.82 -13.91
C GLU A 65 7.84 9.46 -13.85
N ASP A 66 7.50 8.30 -13.27
CA ASP A 66 6.11 7.89 -13.09
C ASP A 66 5.44 8.73 -12.00
N LEU A 67 6.15 9.00 -10.93
CA LEU A 67 5.65 9.86 -9.85
C LEU A 67 5.43 11.30 -10.33
N LEU A 68 6.31 11.80 -11.17
CA LEU A 68 6.25 13.15 -11.71
C LEU A 68 5.07 13.38 -12.68
N ARG A 69 4.44 12.32 -13.16
CA ARG A 69 3.21 12.46 -13.96
C ARG A 69 2.04 13.00 -13.14
N CYS A 70 2.05 12.75 -11.83
CA CYS A 70 0.96 13.11 -10.93
C CYS A 70 1.35 14.11 -9.86
N HIS A 71 2.65 14.34 -9.64
CA HIS A 71 3.16 15.17 -8.56
C HIS A 71 4.19 16.17 -9.05
N PRO A 72 4.15 17.42 -8.54
CA PRO A 72 5.23 18.37 -8.80
C PRO A 72 6.57 17.87 -8.25
N SER A 73 7.65 18.21 -8.92
CA SER A 73 9.01 17.83 -8.46
C SER A 73 9.33 18.36 -7.06
N ALA A 74 8.82 19.54 -6.71
CA ALA A 74 9.01 20.11 -5.38
C ALA A 74 8.36 19.26 -4.29
N HIS A 75 7.23 18.63 -4.57
CA HIS A 75 6.58 17.74 -3.62
C HIS A 75 7.43 16.49 -3.36
N LEU A 76 7.94 15.86 -4.41
CA LEU A 76 8.81 14.69 -4.26
C LEU A 76 10.10 15.04 -3.53
N ALA A 77 10.69 16.18 -3.84
CA ALA A 77 11.90 16.63 -3.17
C ALA A 77 11.66 16.86 -1.67
N ALA A 78 10.51 17.42 -1.30
CA ALA A 78 10.15 17.62 0.10
C ALA A 78 10.01 16.28 0.84
N LEU A 79 9.39 15.27 0.23
CA LEU A 79 9.25 13.95 0.83
C LEU A 79 10.59 13.26 1.00
N VAL A 80 11.48 13.37 0.02
CA VAL A 80 12.84 12.82 0.12
C VAL A 80 13.63 13.48 1.23
N GLU A 81 13.49 14.79 1.42
CA GLU A 81 14.13 15.49 2.54
C GLU A 81 13.68 14.94 3.89
N ILE A 82 12.37 14.73 4.05
CA ILE A 82 11.82 14.18 5.30
C ILE A 82 12.33 12.77 5.52
N ASP A 83 12.35 11.94 4.47
CA ASP A 83 12.88 10.57 4.54
C ASP A 83 14.36 10.57 4.94
N THR A 84 15.16 11.42 4.32
CA THR A 84 16.60 11.53 4.61
C THR A 84 16.85 11.97 6.06
N ALA A 85 15.95 12.77 6.62
CA ALA A 85 16.03 13.18 8.02
C ALA A 85 15.58 12.10 9.02
N GLY A 86 15.12 10.93 8.52
CA GLY A 86 14.66 9.83 9.36
C GLY A 86 13.18 9.85 9.66
N GLY A 87 12.42 10.67 8.96
CA GLY A 87 10.98 10.82 9.13
C GLY A 87 10.61 12.22 9.63
N GLY A 88 9.33 12.47 9.75
CA GLY A 88 8.81 13.74 10.21
C GLY A 88 7.42 14.03 9.68
N LEU A 89 6.93 15.23 9.96
CA LEU A 89 5.61 15.67 9.53
C LEU A 89 5.65 16.14 8.09
N VAL A 90 4.71 15.66 7.29
CA VAL A 90 4.38 16.22 5.97
C VAL A 90 3.39 17.38 6.15
N ASP A 91 2.38 17.16 6.98
CA ASP A 91 1.44 18.16 7.45
C ASP A 91 0.94 17.79 8.85
N ALA A 92 -0.12 18.43 9.34
CA ALA A 92 -0.59 18.27 10.72
C ALA A 92 -0.99 16.83 11.09
N ASP A 93 -1.44 16.06 10.12
CA ASP A 93 -1.94 14.69 10.35
C ASP A 93 -1.34 13.64 9.38
N THR A 94 -0.28 14.01 8.66
CA THR A 94 0.46 13.10 7.80
C THR A 94 1.90 13.01 8.27
N VAL A 95 2.30 11.83 8.71
CA VAL A 95 3.60 11.59 9.31
C VAL A 95 4.36 10.55 8.50
N MET A 96 5.62 10.82 8.20
CA MET A 96 6.54 9.84 7.63
C MET A 96 7.39 9.24 8.74
N SER A 97 7.55 7.93 8.70
CA SER A 97 8.51 7.18 9.51
C SER A 97 9.65 6.67 8.62
N PRO A 98 10.74 6.15 9.20
CA PRO A 98 11.71 5.39 8.43
C PRO A 98 10.99 4.25 7.69
N GLY A 99 11.17 4.16 6.38
CA GLY A 99 10.47 3.17 5.56
C GLY A 99 9.19 3.67 4.91
N SER A 100 8.63 4.80 5.32
CA SER A 100 7.41 5.35 4.70
C SER A 100 7.59 5.69 3.23
N TRP A 101 8.72 6.27 2.87
CA TRP A 101 9.01 6.65 1.48
C TRP A 101 9.03 5.44 0.56
N LEU A 102 9.74 4.38 0.96
CA LEU A 102 9.77 3.15 0.17
C LEU A 102 8.40 2.47 0.10
N ALA A 103 7.67 2.47 1.20
CA ALA A 103 6.33 1.90 1.23
C ALA A 103 5.36 2.64 0.30
N ALA A 104 5.50 3.96 0.18
CA ALA A 104 4.60 4.80 -0.60
C ALA A 104 4.88 4.76 -2.11
N ARG A 105 6.13 4.61 -2.48
CA ARG A 105 6.47 4.62 -3.90
C ARG A 105 6.42 3.25 -4.54
#